data_dc9c1f096597bcab4dd3611408def0dd
#
_entry.id   dc9c1f096597bcab4dd3611408def0dd
#
_cell.length_a   1.000
_cell.length_b   1.000
_cell.length_c   1.000
_cell.angle_alpha   90.00
_cell.angle_beta   90.00
_cell.angle_gamma   90.00
#
_symmetry.space_group_name_H-M   'P 1'
#
loop_
_entity.id
_entity.type
_entity.pdbx_description
1 polymer ?
#
loop_
_entity_poly.entity_id
_entity_poly.type
_entity_poly.pdbx_seq_one_letter_code
_entity_poly.pdbx_strand_id
1 'polypeptide(L)'
;KPVEREELISRIESNLTYSRLAHRHNVSRNVNDNTENSPAYVKAILPRCDNEKDRKFIVKFLDIIESNYQDERFNRSRASELLAMSDRQLNRTLSKLLPDNFTMFLKKYRLEKSMPMLEQGLQITQIAFEVGFGSGAYYSRCFKQVYKVLPSEYEFSQPVETE
;
A
#
# COMPACT_ATOMS: atom_id res chain seq x y z
N LYS A 1 10.52 -13.28 20.51
CA LYS A 1 10.28 -11.94 21.04
C LYS A 1 8.99 -11.40 20.42
N PRO A 2 8.12 -10.76 21.21
CA PRO A 2 6.92 -10.15 20.66
C PRO A 2 7.31 -9.05 19.68
N VAL A 3 6.61 -8.99 18.56
CA VAL A 3 6.75 -7.87 17.61
C VAL A 3 6.03 -6.69 18.25
N GLU A 4 6.77 -5.70 18.67
CA GLU A 4 6.21 -4.52 19.31
C GLU A 4 5.41 -3.72 18.27
N ARG A 5 4.37 -3.01 18.74
CA ARG A 5 3.49 -2.20 17.86
C ARG A 5 4.30 -1.20 17.02
N GLU A 6 5.36 -0.66 17.59
CA GLU A 6 6.28 0.28 16.93
C GLU A 6 7.11 -0.39 15.84
N GLU A 7 7.55 -1.64 16.06
CA GLU A 7 8.27 -2.44 15.04
C GLU A 7 7.34 -2.80 13.88
N LEU A 8 6.05 -3.09 14.15
CA LEU A 8 5.05 -3.32 13.12
C LEU A 8 4.83 -2.06 12.27
N ILE A 9 4.67 -0.91 12.91
CA ILE A 9 4.51 0.39 12.22
C ILE A 9 5.75 0.67 11.38
N SER A 10 6.95 0.55 11.97
CA SER A 10 8.23 0.79 11.28
C SER A 10 8.42 -0.13 10.07
N ARG A 11 8.07 -1.42 10.16
CA ARG A 11 8.16 -2.37 9.03
C ARG A 11 7.13 -2.09 7.95
N ILE A 12 5.90 -1.75 8.34
CA ILE A 12 4.86 -1.34 7.40
C ILE A 12 5.28 -0.03 6.71
N GLU A 13 5.83 0.92 7.44
CA GLU A 13 6.35 2.18 6.89
C GLU A 13 7.61 1.98 6.04
N SER A 14 8.52 1.08 6.42
CA SER A 14 9.73 0.77 5.63
C SER A 14 9.38 0.18 4.27
N ASN A 15 8.41 -0.72 4.19
CA ASN A 15 7.92 -1.28 2.93
C ASN A 15 7.28 -0.21 2.02
N LEU A 16 6.85 0.91 2.61
CA LEU A 16 6.31 2.08 1.90
C LEU A 16 7.37 3.14 1.60
N THR A 17 8.45 3.19 2.39
CA THR A 17 9.47 4.25 2.32
C THR A 17 10.45 4.02 1.17
N TYR A 18 10.61 2.79 0.65
CA TYR A 18 11.37 2.57 -0.59
C TYR A 18 10.79 3.35 -1.78
N SER A 19 9.51 3.66 -1.76
CA SER A 19 8.86 4.53 -2.74
C SER A 19 9.08 6.04 -2.46
N ARG A 20 9.41 6.41 -1.22
CA ARG A 20 9.61 7.81 -0.80
C ARG A 20 11.06 8.27 -0.80
N LEU A 21 12.04 7.36 -0.88
CA LEU A 21 13.48 7.72 -0.86
C LEU A 21 13.97 8.39 -2.15
N ALA A 22 13.16 8.41 -3.22
CA ALA A 22 13.47 9.23 -4.40
C ALA A 22 13.18 10.73 -4.19
N HIS A 23 12.48 11.13 -3.12
CA HIS A 23 12.03 12.53 -2.92
C HIS A 23 12.42 13.16 -1.58
N ARG A 24 13.48 12.67 -0.88
CA ARG A 24 13.98 13.38 0.31
C ARG A 24 15.40 13.90 0.15
N HIS A 25 15.50 15.06 -0.48
CA HIS A 25 16.36 16.13 0.06
C HIS A 25 15.44 17.12 0.78
N ASN A 26 15.72 17.30 2.06
CA ASN A 26 15.15 18.25 3.03
C ASN A 26 13.81 17.84 3.69
N VAL A 27 13.87 17.37 4.91
CA VAL A 27 13.48 18.09 6.13
C VAL A 27 13.86 17.24 7.36
N SER A 28 14.58 17.87 8.28
CA SER A 28 15.04 17.36 9.56
C SER A 28 13.91 17.09 10.55
N ARG A 29 14.05 15.94 11.23
CA ARG A 29 13.75 15.67 12.65
C ARG A 29 12.54 16.33 13.31
N ASN A 30 11.53 15.53 13.63
CA ASN A 30 11.06 15.43 15.02
C ASN A 30 10.39 14.06 15.23
N VAL A 31 10.94 13.30 16.18
CA VAL A 31 10.44 12.02 16.67
C VAL A 31 9.34 12.38 17.66
N ASN A 32 8.08 12.26 17.25
CA ASN A 32 6.89 12.06 18.09
C ASN A 32 5.60 12.50 17.38
N ASP A 33 5.31 11.98 16.18
CA ASP A 33 3.92 11.95 15.68
C ASP A 33 3.81 11.22 14.31
N ASN A 34 4.25 9.95 14.25
CA ASN A 34 4.33 9.25 12.96
C ASN A 34 3.03 8.55 12.52
N THR A 35 1.95 8.66 13.28
CA THR A 35 0.68 8.02 12.90
C THR A 35 -0.14 8.83 11.90
N GLU A 36 0.03 10.14 11.83
CA GLU A 36 -0.74 10.98 10.91
C GLU A 36 -0.32 10.85 9.45
N ASN A 37 0.94 10.51 9.20
CA ASN A 37 1.50 10.42 7.84
C ASN A 37 1.53 9.00 7.26
N SER A 38 1.03 8.02 8.00
CA SER A 38 0.94 6.63 7.53
C SER A 38 -0.18 6.48 6.50
N PRO A 39 0.02 5.63 5.47
CA PRO A 39 -1.02 5.35 4.48
C PRO A 39 -2.35 4.95 5.11
N ALA A 40 -3.44 5.32 4.45
CA ALA A 40 -4.79 5.11 4.98
C ALA A 40 -5.07 3.65 5.34
N TYR A 41 -4.53 2.70 4.59
CA TYR A 41 -4.70 1.28 4.88
C TYR A 41 -3.92 0.83 6.13
N VAL A 42 -2.75 1.39 6.40
CA VAL A 42 -1.98 1.10 7.63
C VAL A 42 -2.77 1.53 8.86
N LYS A 43 -3.33 2.75 8.83
CA LYS A 43 -4.19 3.28 9.90
C LYS A 43 -5.42 2.40 10.14
N ALA A 44 -5.96 1.80 9.08
CA ALA A 44 -7.12 0.92 9.18
C ALA A 44 -6.79 -0.50 9.70
N ILE A 45 -5.56 -0.98 9.49
CA ILE A 45 -5.13 -2.32 9.91
C ILE A 45 -4.67 -2.35 11.36
N LEU A 46 -3.89 -1.36 11.80
CA LEU A 46 -3.26 -1.35 13.13
C LEU A 46 -4.23 -1.58 14.30
N PRO A 47 -5.41 -0.92 14.35
CA PRO A 47 -6.36 -1.13 15.44
C PRO A 47 -6.97 -2.53 15.48
N ARG A 48 -6.87 -3.30 14.40
CA ARG A 48 -7.44 -4.64 14.26
C ARG A 48 -6.45 -5.77 14.60
N CYS A 49 -5.20 -5.41 14.85
CA CYS A 49 -4.14 -6.36 15.23
C CYS A 49 -4.06 -6.50 16.75
N ASP A 50 -5.03 -7.18 17.36
CA ASP A 50 -5.17 -7.27 18.82
C ASP A 50 -4.14 -8.18 19.48
N ASN A 51 -3.53 -9.09 18.72
CA ASN A 51 -2.61 -10.09 19.25
C ASN A 51 -1.38 -10.27 18.37
N GLU A 52 -0.35 -10.88 18.93
CA GLU A 52 0.93 -11.11 18.24
C GLU A 52 0.81 -11.97 16.98
N LYS A 53 -0.13 -12.92 16.95
CA LYS A 53 -0.38 -13.77 15.78
C LYS A 53 -0.88 -12.95 14.60
N ASP A 54 -1.81 -12.04 14.84
CA ASP A 54 -2.35 -11.15 13.82
C ASP A 54 -1.27 -10.18 13.30
N ARG A 55 -0.42 -9.67 14.20
CA ARG A 55 0.72 -8.80 13.84
C ARG A 55 1.74 -9.53 12.97
N LYS A 56 2.16 -10.73 13.36
CA LYS A 56 3.07 -11.57 12.55
C LYS A 56 2.49 -11.91 11.18
N PHE A 57 1.20 -12.22 11.15
CA PHE A 57 0.50 -12.49 9.90
C PHE A 57 0.50 -11.27 8.98
N ILE A 58 0.12 -10.09 9.49
CA ILE A 58 0.01 -8.89 8.67
C ILE A 58 1.37 -8.45 8.12
N VAL A 59 2.46 -8.56 8.91
CA VAL A 59 3.82 -8.29 8.43
C VAL A 59 4.16 -9.19 7.25
N LYS A 60 3.97 -10.51 7.41
CA LYS A 60 4.25 -11.49 6.34
C LYS A 60 3.36 -11.27 5.11
N PHE A 61 2.09 -10.93 5.33
CA PHE A 61 1.16 -10.61 4.25
C PHE A 61 1.63 -9.39 3.45
N LEU A 62 2.02 -8.30 4.12
CA LEU A 62 2.49 -7.09 3.46
C LEU A 62 3.82 -7.30 2.74
N ASP A 63 4.73 -8.10 3.27
CA ASP A 63 5.98 -8.49 2.59
C ASP A 63 5.70 -9.23 1.28
N ILE A 64 4.69 -10.12 1.28
CA ILE A 64 4.26 -10.83 0.07
C ILE A 64 3.61 -9.88 -0.94
N ILE A 65 2.76 -8.96 -0.48
CA ILE A 65 2.17 -7.93 -1.36
C ILE A 65 3.26 -7.08 -1.99
N GLU A 66 4.22 -6.56 -1.20
CA GLU A 66 5.32 -5.73 -1.68
C GLU A 66 6.17 -6.45 -2.74
N SER A 67 6.42 -7.74 -2.52
CA SER A 67 7.25 -8.54 -3.44
C SER A 67 6.53 -8.93 -4.74
N ASN A 68 5.20 -8.80 -4.81
CA ASN A 68 4.41 -9.35 -5.92
C ASN A 68 3.40 -8.36 -6.53
N TYR A 69 3.23 -7.15 -6.00
CA TYR A 69 2.19 -6.23 -6.47
C TYR A 69 2.32 -5.84 -7.94
N GLN A 70 3.53 -5.84 -8.49
CA GLN A 70 3.83 -5.50 -9.89
C GLN A 70 3.42 -6.61 -10.88
N ASP A 71 3.29 -7.84 -10.41
CA ASP A 71 2.82 -8.94 -11.25
C ASP A 71 1.30 -8.81 -11.47
N GLU A 72 0.87 -8.56 -12.70
CA GLU A 72 -0.54 -8.48 -13.09
C GLU A 72 -1.33 -9.73 -12.71
N ARG A 73 -0.69 -10.91 -12.75
CA ARG A 73 -1.30 -12.21 -12.45
C ARG A 73 -1.39 -12.51 -10.96
N PHE A 74 -0.74 -11.69 -10.13
CA PHE A 74 -0.79 -11.87 -8.68
C PHE A 74 -2.21 -11.72 -8.16
N ASN A 75 -2.71 -12.73 -7.48
CA ASN A 75 -4.07 -12.82 -6.99
C ASN A 75 -4.12 -13.50 -5.61
N ARG A 76 -5.34 -13.61 -5.05
CA ARG A 76 -5.55 -14.20 -3.73
C ARG A 76 -5.04 -15.64 -3.62
N SER A 77 -5.28 -16.47 -4.63
CA SER A 77 -4.82 -17.88 -4.60
C SER A 77 -3.30 -17.96 -4.55
N ARG A 78 -2.61 -17.12 -5.33
CA ARG A 78 -1.15 -17.05 -5.25
C ARG A 78 -0.65 -16.55 -3.90
N ALA A 79 -1.33 -15.57 -3.31
CA ALA A 79 -1.02 -15.10 -1.96
C ALA A 79 -1.24 -16.18 -0.90
N SER A 80 -2.31 -16.97 -1.01
CA SER A 80 -2.58 -18.08 -0.07
C SER A 80 -1.52 -19.18 -0.14
N GLU A 81 -1.04 -19.51 -1.33
CA GLU A 81 0.09 -20.44 -1.53
C GLU A 81 1.36 -19.96 -0.83
N LEU A 82 1.73 -18.70 -1.07
CA LEU A 82 2.93 -18.07 -0.48
C LEU A 82 2.85 -17.96 1.05
N LEU A 83 1.64 -17.84 1.59
CA LEU A 83 1.38 -17.81 3.03
C LEU A 83 1.27 -19.22 3.64
N ALA A 84 1.33 -20.28 2.83
CA ALA A 84 1.07 -21.67 3.24
C ALA A 84 -0.31 -21.82 3.94
N MET A 85 -1.34 -21.19 3.38
CA MET A 85 -2.72 -21.20 3.89
C MET A 85 -3.68 -21.62 2.78
N SER A 86 -4.86 -22.14 3.17
CA SER A 86 -5.94 -22.30 2.21
C SER A 86 -6.59 -20.93 1.89
N ASP A 87 -7.18 -20.79 0.70
CA ASP A 87 -7.93 -19.59 0.29
C ASP A 87 -9.01 -19.21 1.32
N ARG A 88 -9.66 -20.21 1.92
CA ARG A 88 -10.69 -20.01 2.94
C ARG A 88 -10.09 -19.42 4.23
N GLN A 89 -8.95 -19.96 4.67
CA GLN A 89 -8.25 -19.44 5.86
C GLN A 89 -7.76 -18.01 5.62
N LEU A 90 -7.13 -17.77 4.47
CA LEU A 90 -6.67 -16.43 4.09
C LEU A 90 -7.84 -15.43 4.09
N ASN A 91 -8.93 -15.77 3.40
CA ASN A 91 -10.08 -14.89 3.33
C ASN A 91 -10.67 -14.56 4.71
N ARG A 92 -10.80 -15.57 5.58
CA ARG A 92 -11.29 -15.37 6.96
C ARG A 92 -10.37 -14.45 7.77
N THR A 93 -9.05 -14.66 7.66
CA THR A 93 -8.07 -13.83 8.39
C THR A 93 -8.05 -12.41 7.86
N LEU A 94 -8.09 -12.23 6.54
CA LEU A 94 -8.13 -10.89 5.95
C LEU A 94 -9.43 -10.15 6.27
N SER A 95 -10.58 -10.81 6.26
CA SER A 95 -11.87 -10.19 6.64
C SER A 95 -11.89 -9.68 8.09
N LYS A 96 -11.08 -10.27 8.97
CA LYS A 96 -10.89 -9.76 10.34
C LYS A 96 -9.99 -8.52 10.38
N LEU A 97 -8.90 -8.54 9.62
CA LEU A 97 -7.81 -7.59 9.74
C LEU A 97 -7.88 -6.42 8.75
N LEU A 98 -8.45 -6.64 7.57
CA LEU A 98 -8.57 -5.60 6.54
C LEU A 98 -9.98 -5.01 6.50
N PRO A 99 -10.12 -3.73 6.21
CA PRO A 99 -11.42 -3.11 5.96
C PRO A 99 -12.03 -3.56 4.62
N ASP A 100 -11.19 -3.96 3.68
CA ASP A 100 -11.55 -4.36 2.32
C ASP A 100 -11.18 -5.83 2.07
N ASN A 101 -11.74 -6.43 1.01
CA ASN A 101 -11.31 -7.72 0.54
C ASN A 101 -9.91 -7.64 -0.12
N PHE A 102 -9.26 -8.80 -0.33
CA PHE A 102 -7.94 -8.89 -0.94
C PHE A 102 -7.79 -8.12 -2.25
N THR A 103 -8.76 -8.25 -3.14
CA THR A 103 -8.69 -7.62 -4.47
C THR A 103 -8.73 -6.10 -4.38
N MET A 104 -9.58 -5.54 -3.52
CA MET A 104 -9.67 -4.11 -3.31
C MET A 104 -8.43 -3.59 -2.58
N PHE A 105 -7.92 -4.33 -1.60
CA PHE A 105 -6.67 -4.01 -0.92
C PHE A 105 -5.50 -3.93 -1.91
N LEU A 106 -5.30 -4.96 -2.74
CA LEU A 106 -4.24 -4.99 -3.74
C LEU A 106 -4.36 -3.83 -4.75
N LYS A 107 -5.58 -3.51 -5.20
CA LYS A 107 -5.81 -2.36 -6.07
C LYS A 107 -5.40 -1.04 -5.42
N LYS A 108 -5.84 -0.78 -4.19
CA LYS A 108 -5.48 0.42 -3.44
C LYS A 108 -3.98 0.52 -3.24
N TYR A 109 -3.33 -0.60 -2.90
CA TYR A 109 -1.89 -0.70 -2.73
C TYR A 109 -1.13 -0.30 -4.02
N ARG A 110 -1.51 -0.88 -5.15
CA ARG A 110 -0.94 -0.55 -6.48
C ARG A 110 -1.13 0.93 -6.83
N LEU A 111 -2.31 1.48 -6.55
CA LEU A 111 -2.60 2.90 -6.80
C LEU A 111 -1.72 3.81 -5.93
N GLU A 112 -1.50 3.49 -4.67
CA GLU A 112 -0.58 4.25 -3.82
C GLU A 112 0.86 4.18 -4.33
N LYS A 113 1.32 3.01 -4.79
CA LYS A 113 2.65 2.86 -5.41
C LYS A 113 2.80 3.64 -6.72
N SER A 114 1.71 3.97 -7.38
CA SER A 114 1.71 4.78 -8.61
C SER A 114 1.88 6.28 -8.37
N MET A 115 1.61 6.76 -7.16
CA MET A 115 1.62 8.21 -6.86
C MET A 115 2.95 8.91 -7.18
N PRO A 116 4.13 8.39 -6.79
CA PRO A 116 5.40 9.02 -7.14
C PRO A 116 5.66 9.08 -8.65
N MET A 117 5.15 8.12 -9.41
CA MET A 117 5.29 8.09 -10.86
C MET A 117 4.38 9.12 -11.53
N LEU A 118 3.17 9.32 -11.00
CA LEU A 118 2.26 10.39 -11.44
C LEU A 118 2.86 11.76 -11.17
N GLU A 119 3.44 11.97 -9.99
CA GLU A 119 4.10 13.22 -9.63
C GLU A 119 5.28 13.56 -10.55
N GLN A 120 6.01 12.53 -11.02
CA GLN A 120 7.07 12.66 -12.03
C GLN A 120 6.55 12.89 -13.44
N GLY A 121 5.24 12.87 -13.68
CA GLY A 121 4.64 13.08 -14.98
C GLY A 121 4.81 11.93 -15.98
N LEU A 122 5.06 10.70 -15.49
CA LEU A 122 5.15 9.53 -16.36
C LEU A 122 3.83 9.24 -17.08
N GLN A 123 3.90 8.60 -18.23
CA GLN A 123 2.72 8.23 -19.00
C GLN A 123 1.82 7.25 -18.24
N ILE A 124 0.51 7.50 -18.24
CA ILE A 124 -0.49 6.69 -17.53
C ILE A 124 -0.41 5.20 -17.90
N THR A 125 -0.20 4.88 -19.17
CA THR A 125 -0.05 3.49 -19.63
C THR A 125 1.20 2.83 -19.04
N GLN A 126 2.32 3.53 -19.00
CA GLN A 126 3.56 3.06 -18.40
C GLN A 126 3.35 2.81 -16.89
N ILE A 127 2.81 3.80 -16.18
CA ILE A 127 2.51 3.68 -14.75
C ILE A 127 1.65 2.44 -14.47
N ALA A 128 0.58 2.25 -15.25
CA ALA A 128 -0.32 1.11 -15.09
C ALA A 128 0.43 -0.23 -15.13
N PHE A 129 1.30 -0.43 -16.10
CA PHE A 129 2.09 -1.66 -16.20
C PHE A 129 3.12 -1.81 -15.06
N GLU A 130 3.81 -0.74 -14.70
CA GLU A 130 4.80 -0.75 -13.62
C GLU A 130 4.21 -1.13 -12.25
N VAL A 131 2.95 -0.81 -12.01
CA VAL A 131 2.27 -1.15 -10.75
C VAL A 131 1.33 -2.36 -10.86
N GLY A 132 1.40 -3.13 -11.95
CA GLY A 132 0.71 -4.40 -12.11
C GLY A 132 -0.73 -4.32 -12.59
N PHE A 133 -1.15 -3.22 -13.25
CA PHE A 133 -2.42 -3.18 -13.97
C PHE A 133 -2.25 -3.63 -15.42
N GLY A 134 -3.19 -4.41 -15.93
CA GLY A 134 -3.13 -4.93 -17.31
C GLY A 134 -3.43 -3.90 -18.40
N SER A 135 -3.88 -2.69 -18.06
CA SER A 135 -4.05 -1.60 -19.01
C SER A 135 -4.18 -0.24 -18.32
N GLY A 136 -3.78 0.84 -19.03
CA GLY A 136 -3.96 2.22 -18.57
C GLY A 136 -5.42 2.61 -18.38
N ALA A 137 -6.33 2.08 -19.20
CA ALA A 137 -7.77 2.33 -19.09
C ALA A 137 -8.34 1.72 -17.79
N TYR A 138 -7.93 0.50 -17.44
CA TYR A 138 -8.35 -0.14 -16.20
C TYR A 138 -7.75 0.56 -14.97
N TYR A 139 -6.47 0.92 -15.04
CA TYR A 139 -5.82 1.72 -14.00
C TYR A 139 -6.57 3.04 -13.74
N SER A 140 -6.85 3.83 -14.80
CA SER A 140 -7.54 5.12 -14.67
C SER A 140 -8.94 4.98 -14.07
N ARG A 141 -9.66 3.91 -14.42
CA ARG A 141 -10.97 3.60 -13.83
C ARG A 141 -10.86 3.29 -12.33
N CYS A 142 -9.89 2.45 -11.95
CA CYS A 142 -9.65 2.12 -10.55
C CYS A 142 -9.20 3.34 -9.76
N PHE A 143 -8.35 4.18 -10.34
CA PHE A 143 -7.89 5.42 -9.73
C PHE A 143 -9.06 6.37 -9.46
N LYS A 144 -9.90 6.62 -10.46
CA LYS A 144 -11.10 7.46 -10.31
C LYS A 144 -12.07 6.90 -9.26
N GLN A 145 -12.20 5.58 -9.18
CA GLN A 145 -13.05 4.94 -8.16
C GLN A 145 -12.57 5.25 -6.74
N VAL A 146 -11.25 5.26 -6.51
CA VAL A 146 -10.63 5.46 -5.19
C VAL A 146 -10.48 6.95 -4.87
N TYR A 147 -9.89 7.73 -5.78
CA TYR A 147 -9.54 9.14 -5.55
C TYR A 147 -10.57 10.15 -6.07
N LYS A 148 -11.62 9.70 -6.76
CA LYS A 148 -12.75 10.51 -7.31
C LYS A 148 -12.39 11.42 -8.47
N VAL A 149 -11.14 11.47 -8.89
CA VAL A 149 -10.62 12.22 -10.05
C VAL A 149 -9.84 11.30 -10.97
N LEU A 150 -9.61 11.71 -12.21
CA LEU A 150 -8.73 10.95 -13.11
C LEU A 150 -7.26 11.12 -12.71
N PRO A 151 -6.38 10.14 -13.04
CA PRO A 151 -4.96 10.28 -12.76
C PRO A 151 -4.32 11.53 -13.39
N SER A 152 -4.81 11.93 -14.59
CA SER A 152 -4.37 13.13 -15.31
C SER A 152 -4.84 14.44 -14.67
N GLU A 153 -5.84 14.38 -13.82
CA GLU A 153 -6.45 15.53 -13.14
C GLU A 153 -6.03 15.58 -11.65
N TYR A 154 -5.21 14.63 -11.21
CA TYR A 154 -4.81 14.55 -9.81
C TYR A 154 -3.77 15.62 -9.50
N GLU A 155 -4.18 16.58 -8.69
CA GLU A 155 -3.31 17.66 -8.21
C GLU A 155 -2.59 17.22 -6.94
N PHE A 156 -1.26 17.19 -7.00
CA PHE A 156 -0.43 17.04 -5.81
C PHE A 156 -0.38 18.39 -5.10
N SER A 157 -0.86 18.44 -3.86
CA SER A 157 -0.72 19.65 -3.02
C SER A 157 0.76 19.99 -2.93
N GLN A 158 1.17 21.04 -3.63
CA GLN A 158 2.52 21.61 -3.47
C GLN A 158 2.64 22.07 -2.02
N PRO A 159 3.76 21.80 -1.33
CA PRO A 159 4.01 22.46 -0.06
C PRO A 159 3.99 23.96 -0.33
N VAL A 160 3.15 24.69 0.41
CA VAL A 160 3.13 26.15 0.37
C VAL A 160 4.53 26.61 0.74
N GLU A 161 5.30 27.08 -0.24
CA GLU A 161 6.50 27.83 0.01
C GLU A 161 6.04 29.16 0.66
N THR A 162 6.11 29.21 1.96
CA THR A 162 6.03 30.49 2.69
C THR A 162 7.36 31.21 2.47
N GLU A 163 7.30 32.27 1.64
CA GLU A 163 8.33 33.30 1.59
C GLU A 163 8.53 33.96 2.96
#